data_70677c919fddb9cdce05c6608c0e7bc4
#
_entry.id   70677c919fddb9cdce05c6608c0e7bc4
#
_cell.length_a   1.000
_cell.length_b   1.000
_cell.length_c   1.000
_cell.angle_alpha   90.00
_cell.angle_beta   90.00
_cell.angle_gamma   90.00
#
_symmetry.space_group_name_H-M   'P 1'
#
loop_
_entity.id
_entity.type
_entity.pdbx_description
1 polymer ?
#
loop_
_entity_poly.entity_id
_entity_poly.type
_entity_poly.pdbx_seq_one_letter_code
_entity_poly.pdbx_strand_id
1 'polypeptide(L)'
;MWQGIFTQRNKTSCNSLSSLVCIDIDHRDEQVLDNIKRTLIGWSFVWAFFRSPSGDGLKVIIHTDNYDIDKYSNCYRQVERIFIDHFGIKPDKKCEDLSHACYISYDPELYHNERTLPWHFEYKPEFDKPVNPHYQRSYTPNEKPELTPAEMFIAQMNKQRSPLTDDQIIKILDIRWSKFQDNYKDGNRTHSIFVQASKLCLAGIDEDMAVDYLKSKFIPTGFEEWKLRHEVGRAYQKNIHLFCTERLNYKPYSQYKREH
;
A
#
# COMPACT_ATOMS: atom_id res chain seq x y z
N MET A 1 -19.49 0.46 -4.09
CA MET A 1 -19.77 -0.82 -3.38
C MET A 1 -18.53 -1.22 -2.60
N TRP A 2 -18.68 -1.76 -1.41
CA TRP A 2 -17.57 -2.28 -0.61
C TRP A 2 -17.81 -3.74 -0.25
N GLN A 3 -16.72 -4.46 0.00
CA GLN A 3 -16.73 -5.88 0.37
C GLN A 3 -17.21 -6.12 1.81
N GLY A 4 -17.59 -5.05 2.55
CA GLY A 4 -18.07 -5.13 3.93
C GLY A 4 -18.70 -3.84 4.42
N ILE A 5 -19.10 -3.84 5.68
CA ILE A 5 -19.65 -2.67 6.41
C ILE A 5 -18.52 -2.08 7.25
N PHE A 6 -18.27 -0.79 7.06
CA PHE A 6 -17.18 -0.06 7.69
C PHE A 6 -17.68 1.15 8.47
N THR A 7 -17.07 1.43 9.62
CA THR A 7 -17.26 2.71 10.33
C THR A 7 -16.37 3.81 9.76
N GLN A 8 -15.22 3.45 9.21
CA GLN A 8 -14.27 4.34 8.52
C GLN A 8 -13.62 3.59 7.36
N ARG A 9 -13.10 4.32 6.35
CA ARG A 9 -12.43 3.71 5.20
C ARG A 9 -11.02 3.21 5.56
N ASN A 10 -10.96 2.15 6.34
CA ASN A 10 -9.72 1.41 6.62
C ASN A 10 -10.06 -0.04 6.98
N LYS A 11 -9.10 -0.95 6.80
CA LYS A 11 -9.29 -2.38 7.03
C LYS A 11 -9.70 -2.72 8.48
N THR A 12 -9.17 -2.00 9.46
CA THR A 12 -9.42 -2.27 10.89
C THR A 12 -10.79 -1.79 11.36
N SER A 13 -11.49 -1.01 10.56
CA SER A 13 -12.85 -0.50 10.83
C SER A 13 -13.94 -1.30 10.14
N CYS A 14 -13.62 -2.47 9.58
CA CYS A 14 -14.60 -3.40 9.02
C CYS A 14 -15.33 -4.12 10.16
N ASN A 15 -16.67 -4.00 10.19
CA ASN A 15 -17.49 -4.65 11.18
C ASN A 15 -17.99 -6.02 10.71
N SER A 16 -18.24 -6.17 9.41
CA SER A 16 -18.69 -7.44 8.82
C SER A 16 -18.38 -7.47 7.33
N LEU A 17 -18.14 -8.66 6.79
CA LEU A 17 -18.01 -8.89 5.35
C LEU A 17 -19.38 -9.01 4.69
N SER A 18 -19.44 -8.62 3.42
CA SER A 18 -20.58 -8.88 2.53
C SER A 18 -20.51 -10.27 1.86
N SER A 19 -19.46 -11.06 2.14
CA SER A 19 -19.12 -12.29 1.41
C SER A 19 -18.93 -12.10 -0.11
N LEU A 20 -18.74 -10.86 -0.55
CA LEU A 20 -18.46 -10.53 -1.94
C LEU A 20 -16.99 -10.14 -2.10
N VAL A 21 -16.36 -10.67 -3.15
CA VAL A 21 -15.00 -10.33 -3.57
C VAL A 21 -15.09 -9.63 -4.92
N CYS A 22 -14.48 -8.45 -5.02
CA CYS A 22 -14.39 -7.72 -6.29
C CYS A 22 -13.05 -8.04 -6.98
N ILE A 23 -13.12 -8.48 -8.22
CA ILE A 23 -12.00 -8.67 -9.13
C ILE A 23 -12.07 -7.57 -10.17
N ASP A 24 -10.97 -6.84 -10.35
CA ASP A 24 -10.84 -5.72 -11.29
C ASP A 24 -9.86 -6.09 -12.40
N ILE A 25 -10.34 -6.13 -13.63
CA ILE A 25 -9.58 -6.44 -14.84
C ILE A 25 -9.51 -5.16 -15.65
N ASP A 26 -8.33 -4.56 -15.73
CA ASP A 26 -8.10 -3.29 -16.42
C ASP A 26 -7.43 -3.51 -17.78
N HIS A 27 -7.65 -2.55 -18.69
CA HIS A 27 -6.92 -2.36 -19.95
C HIS A 27 -6.87 -3.62 -20.83
N ARG A 28 -8.04 -4.08 -21.28
CA ARG A 28 -8.16 -5.21 -22.20
C ARG A 28 -8.94 -4.83 -23.45
N ASP A 29 -8.60 -5.50 -24.55
CA ASP A 29 -9.33 -5.38 -25.80
C ASP A 29 -10.75 -5.94 -25.65
N GLU A 30 -11.71 -5.37 -26.37
CA GLU A 30 -13.13 -5.73 -26.32
C GLU A 30 -13.35 -7.23 -26.55
N GLN A 31 -12.65 -7.81 -27.54
CA GLN A 31 -12.76 -9.23 -27.84
C GLN A 31 -12.32 -10.13 -26.66
N VAL A 32 -11.30 -9.70 -25.92
CA VAL A 32 -10.84 -10.39 -24.69
C VAL A 32 -11.90 -10.29 -23.60
N LEU A 33 -12.45 -9.08 -23.39
CA LEU A 33 -13.52 -8.88 -22.40
C LEU A 33 -14.77 -9.70 -22.71
N ASP A 34 -15.18 -9.79 -23.98
CA ASP A 34 -16.33 -10.59 -24.39
C ASP A 34 -16.12 -12.09 -24.17
N ASN A 35 -14.92 -12.59 -24.39
CA ASN A 35 -14.59 -13.99 -24.11
C ASN A 35 -14.66 -14.27 -22.59
N ILE A 36 -14.16 -13.34 -21.77
CA ILE A 36 -14.25 -13.43 -20.31
C ILE A 36 -15.72 -13.43 -19.87
N LYS A 37 -16.53 -12.48 -20.33
CA LYS A 37 -17.97 -12.37 -20.01
C LYS A 37 -18.72 -13.68 -20.32
N ARG A 38 -18.50 -14.25 -21.52
CA ARG A 38 -19.14 -15.52 -21.91
C ARG A 38 -18.78 -16.68 -20.99
N THR A 39 -17.54 -16.75 -20.54
CA THR A 39 -17.10 -17.78 -19.60
C THR A 39 -17.69 -17.57 -18.22
N LEU A 40 -17.70 -16.32 -17.73
CA LEU A 40 -18.18 -15.96 -16.39
C LEU A 40 -19.67 -16.25 -16.21
N ILE A 41 -20.50 -16.15 -17.25
CA ILE A 41 -21.93 -16.52 -17.21
C ILE A 41 -22.11 -17.98 -16.79
N GLY A 42 -21.17 -18.86 -17.13
CA GLY A 42 -21.20 -20.28 -16.74
C GLY A 42 -20.76 -20.57 -15.31
N TRP A 43 -20.20 -19.59 -14.60
CA TRP A 43 -19.75 -19.79 -13.20
C TRP A 43 -20.85 -19.49 -12.20
N SER A 44 -21.29 -20.50 -11.47
CA SER A 44 -22.40 -20.38 -10.50
C SER A 44 -22.16 -19.38 -9.36
N PHE A 45 -20.89 -19.08 -9.07
CA PHE A 45 -20.47 -18.17 -8.00
C PHE A 45 -20.23 -16.71 -8.46
N VAL A 46 -20.40 -16.41 -9.75
CA VAL A 46 -20.36 -15.04 -10.26
C VAL A 46 -21.69 -14.37 -9.95
N TRP A 47 -21.65 -13.38 -9.04
CA TRP A 47 -22.84 -12.62 -8.67
C TRP A 47 -23.19 -11.54 -9.67
N ALA A 48 -22.19 -10.79 -10.13
CA ALA A 48 -22.38 -9.77 -11.15
C ALA A 48 -21.05 -9.48 -11.87
N PHE A 49 -21.15 -8.95 -13.07
CA PHE A 49 -20.04 -8.26 -13.72
C PHE A 49 -20.55 -7.09 -14.55
N PHE A 50 -19.72 -6.07 -14.69
CA PHE A 50 -20.01 -4.87 -15.44
C PHE A 50 -18.72 -4.20 -15.91
N ARG A 51 -18.83 -3.38 -16.94
CA ARG A 51 -17.72 -2.64 -17.53
C ARG A 51 -17.16 -1.63 -16.53
N SER A 52 -15.84 -1.48 -16.49
CA SER A 52 -15.18 -0.47 -15.63
C SER A 52 -15.56 0.97 -16.06
N PRO A 53 -15.44 1.96 -15.17
CA PRO A 53 -15.73 3.36 -15.52
C PRO A 53 -14.89 3.92 -16.67
N SER A 54 -13.66 3.38 -16.90
CA SER A 54 -12.80 3.75 -18.03
C SER A 54 -13.29 3.19 -19.38
N GLY A 55 -14.16 2.16 -19.33
CA GLY A 55 -14.71 1.51 -20.52
C GLY A 55 -13.85 0.39 -21.11
N ASP A 56 -12.61 0.23 -20.69
CA ASP A 56 -11.61 -0.72 -21.20
C ASP A 56 -11.29 -1.86 -20.21
N GLY A 57 -12.13 -2.05 -19.21
CA GLY A 57 -11.98 -3.07 -18.19
C GLY A 57 -13.30 -3.71 -17.76
N LEU A 58 -13.20 -4.71 -16.90
CA LEU A 58 -14.33 -5.46 -16.36
C LEU A 58 -14.20 -5.60 -14.84
N LYS A 59 -15.27 -5.26 -14.12
CA LYS A 59 -15.38 -5.53 -12.68
C LYS A 59 -16.26 -6.75 -12.49
N VAL A 60 -15.72 -7.75 -11.79
CA VAL A 60 -16.40 -9.02 -11.54
C VAL A 60 -16.60 -9.17 -10.04
N ILE A 61 -17.83 -9.43 -9.64
CA ILE A 61 -18.21 -9.63 -8.24
C ILE A 61 -18.46 -11.13 -8.02
N ILE A 62 -17.65 -11.71 -7.16
CA ILE A 62 -17.71 -13.12 -6.80
C ILE A 62 -18.39 -13.27 -5.46
N HIS A 63 -19.39 -14.13 -5.39
CA HIS A 63 -20.02 -14.54 -4.14
C HIS A 63 -19.21 -15.68 -3.49
N THR A 64 -18.81 -15.50 -2.25
CA THR A 64 -18.05 -16.48 -1.47
C THR A 64 -18.79 -16.81 -0.17
N ASP A 65 -18.39 -17.84 0.55
CA ASP A 65 -18.88 -18.15 1.90
C ASP A 65 -17.91 -17.70 3.01
N ASN A 66 -16.96 -16.80 2.68
CA ASN A 66 -16.06 -16.24 3.67
C ASN A 66 -16.71 -15.07 4.42
N TYR A 67 -16.85 -15.22 5.72
CA TYR A 67 -17.34 -14.19 6.66
C TYR A 67 -16.25 -13.74 7.65
N ASP A 68 -15.03 -14.29 7.53
CA ASP A 68 -13.90 -14.00 8.40
C ASP A 68 -13.06 -12.87 7.81
N ILE A 69 -13.06 -11.71 8.50
CA ILE A 69 -12.34 -10.50 8.08
C ILE A 69 -10.83 -10.77 7.96
N ASP A 70 -10.27 -11.54 8.90
CA ASP A 70 -8.83 -11.81 8.92
C ASP A 70 -8.39 -12.71 7.75
N LYS A 71 -9.30 -13.54 7.25
CA LYS A 71 -9.08 -14.43 6.11
C LYS A 71 -9.44 -13.83 4.75
N TYR A 72 -9.95 -12.60 4.71
CA TYR A 72 -10.36 -11.96 3.44
C TYR A 72 -9.23 -11.94 2.40
N SER A 73 -8.02 -11.55 2.79
CA SER A 73 -6.89 -11.50 1.86
C SER A 73 -6.51 -12.88 1.30
N ASN A 74 -6.64 -13.94 2.10
CA ASN A 74 -6.42 -15.33 1.67
C ASN A 74 -7.51 -15.75 0.66
N CYS A 75 -8.76 -15.46 0.96
CA CYS A 75 -9.90 -15.69 0.07
C CYS A 75 -9.73 -14.95 -1.26
N TYR A 76 -9.39 -13.65 -1.22
CA TYR A 76 -9.14 -12.85 -2.42
C TYR A 76 -8.08 -13.49 -3.33
N ARG A 77 -6.94 -13.91 -2.78
CA ARG A 77 -5.84 -14.50 -3.57
C ARG A 77 -6.19 -15.85 -4.16
N GLN A 78 -7.03 -16.64 -3.50
CA GLN A 78 -7.53 -17.87 -4.09
C GLN A 78 -8.44 -17.57 -5.28
N VAL A 79 -9.33 -16.57 -5.18
CA VAL A 79 -10.16 -16.12 -6.30
C VAL A 79 -9.30 -15.51 -7.41
N GLU A 80 -8.33 -14.62 -7.08
CA GLU A 80 -7.36 -14.09 -8.04
C GLU A 80 -6.66 -15.21 -8.82
N ARG A 81 -6.25 -16.28 -8.12
CA ARG A 81 -5.58 -17.43 -8.73
C ARG A 81 -6.47 -18.14 -9.75
N ILE A 82 -7.76 -18.28 -9.47
CA ILE A 82 -8.72 -18.86 -10.44
C ILE A 82 -8.72 -18.04 -11.74
N PHE A 83 -8.72 -16.70 -11.65
CA PHE A 83 -8.68 -15.82 -12.83
C PHE A 83 -7.36 -15.95 -13.59
N ILE A 84 -6.23 -16.02 -12.89
CA ILE A 84 -4.90 -16.21 -13.51
C ILE A 84 -4.85 -17.55 -14.24
N ASP A 85 -5.27 -18.63 -13.58
CA ASP A 85 -5.19 -19.97 -14.14
C ASP A 85 -6.13 -20.19 -15.34
N HIS A 86 -7.31 -19.55 -15.30
CA HIS A 86 -8.32 -19.74 -16.34
C HIS A 86 -8.15 -18.81 -17.54
N PHE A 87 -7.82 -17.53 -17.28
CA PHE A 87 -7.73 -16.50 -18.32
C PHE A 87 -6.30 -16.07 -18.63
N GLY A 88 -5.30 -16.45 -17.84
CA GLY A 88 -3.94 -15.91 -17.94
C GLY A 88 -3.85 -14.42 -17.57
N ILE A 89 -4.86 -13.87 -16.90
CA ILE A 89 -4.97 -12.45 -16.60
C ILE A 89 -4.80 -12.24 -15.09
N LYS A 90 -3.88 -11.35 -14.73
CA LYS A 90 -3.69 -10.93 -13.36
C LYS A 90 -4.57 -9.71 -13.07
N PRO A 91 -5.53 -9.80 -12.11
CA PRO A 91 -6.36 -8.68 -11.70
C PRO A 91 -5.59 -7.56 -10.99
N ASP A 92 -6.22 -6.37 -10.85
CA ASP A 92 -5.64 -5.28 -10.05
C ASP A 92 -5.56 -5.67 -8.57
N LYS A 93 -4.33 -5.73 -8.08
CA LYS A 93 -4.02 -6.12 -6.70
C LYS A 93 -4.59 -5.18 -5.62
N LYS A 94 -5.01 -3.97 -5.99
CA LYS A 94 -5.62 -3.04 -5.04
C LYS A 94 -6.91 -3.57 -4.44
N CYS A 95 -7.64 -4.42 -5.17
CA CYS A 95 -8.87 -5.05 -4.69
C CYS A 95 -8.63 -6.09 -3.57
N GLU A 96 -7.39 -6.48 -3.31
CA GLU A 96 -7.00 -7.28 -2.13
C GLU A 96 -7.17 -6.49 -0.83
N ASP A 97 -7.13 -5.16 -0.89
CA ASP A 97 -7.44 -4.31 0.26
C ASP A 97 -8.95 -4.28 0.47
N LEU A 98 -9.40 -4.87 1.59
CA LEU A 98 -10.80 -4.93 1.96
C LEU A 98 -11.48 -3.55 1.97
N SER A 99 -10.75 -2.49 2.30
CA SER A 99 -11.26 -1.11 2.31
C SER A 99 -11.26 -0.44 0.92
N HIS A 100 -10.81 -1.15 -0.12
CA HIS A 100 -10.83 -0.62 -1.48
C HIS A 100 -12.26 -0.54 -2.02
N ALA A 101 -12.67 0.67 -2.41
CA ALA A 101 -14.02 0.90 -2.93
C ALA A 101 -14.10 0.47 -4.41
N CYS A 102 -15.07 -0.39 -4.73
CA CYS A 102 -15.43 -0.67 -6.11
C CYS A 102 -16.40 0.43 -6.61
N TYR A 103 -15.97 1.19 -7.62
CA TYR A 103 -16.83 2.17 -8.29
C TYR A 103 -17.75 1.44 -9.26
N ILE A 104 -19.06 1.73 -9.14
CA ILE A 104 -20.08 1.22 -10.04
C ILE A 104 -20.15 2.17 -11.24
N SER A 105 -20.17 1.60 -12.45
CA SER A 105 -20.39 2.32 -13.71
C SER A 105 -21.76 1.97 -14.28
N TYR A 106 -22.26 2.84 -15.16
CA TYR A 106 -23.40 2.49 -16.00
C TYR A 106 -22.93 1.50 -17.09
N ASP A 107 -23.56 0.34 -17.14
CA ASP A 107 -23.32 -0.68 -18.16
C ASP A 107 -24.68 -1.27 -18.57
N PRO A 108 -25.14 -1.04 -19.83
CA PRO A 108 -26.39 -1.63 -20.32
C PRO A 108 -26.30 -3.17 -20.45
N GLU A 109 -25.10 -3.74 -20.48
CA GLU A 109 -24.84 -5.18 -20.54
C GLU A 109 -24.46 -5.78 -19.17
N LEU A 110 -24.76 -5.07 -18.07
CA LEU A 110 -24.53 -5.58 -16.72
C LEU A 110 -25.16 -6.96 -16.57
N TYR A 111 -24.33 -7.93 -16.19
CA TYR A 111 -24.81 -9.26 -15.81
C TYR A 111 -25.04 -9.30 -14.29
N HIS A 112 -26.18 -9.85 -13.89
CA HIS A 112 -26.48 -10.11 -12.49
C HIS A 112 -27.17 -11.47 -12.33
N ASN A 113 -26.65 -12.29 -11.44
CA ASN A 113 -27.21 -13.60 -11.13
C ASN A 113 -27.79 -13.62 -9.71
N GLU A 114 -29.09 -13.54 -9.60
CA GLU A 114 -29.83 -13.58 -8.32
C GLU A 114 -29.76 -14.95 -7.63
N ARG A 115 -29.40 -16.00 -8.35
CA ARG A 115 -29.34 -17.37 -7.86
C ARG A 115 -27.91 -17.88 -7.72
N THR A 116 -26.96 -16.98 -7.40
CA THR A 116 -25.58 -17.41 -7.20
C THR A 116 -25.46 -18.41 -6.06
N LEU A 117 -24.63 -19.41 -6.27
CA LEU A 117 -24.14 -20.28 -5.22
C LEU A 117 -22.79 -19.72 -4.75
N PRO A 118 -22.53 -19.62 -3.43
CA PRO A 118 -21.25 -19.13 -2.97
C PRO A 118 -20.12 -20.05 -3.40
N TRP A 119 -19.02 -19.48 -3.83
CA TRP A 119 -17.78 -20.23 -3.98
C TRP A 119 -17.28 -20.62 -2.58
N HIS A 120 -17.06 -21.92 -2.38
CA HIS A 120 -16.64 -22.44 -1.08
C HIS A 120 -15.22 -22.06 -0.77
N PHE A 121 -15.03 -21.27 0.29
CA PHE A 121 -13.73 -20.85 0.79
C PHE A 121 -13.23 -21.80 1.87
N GLU A 122 -12.06 -22.37 1.64
CA GLU A 122 -11.28 -23.07 2.64
C GLU A 122 -9.94 -22.33 2.83
N TYR A 123 -9.59 -22.04 4.06
CA TYR A 123 -8.32 -21.37 4.35
C TYR A 123 -7.13 -22.25 3.92
N LYS A 124 -6.22 -21.67 3.13
CA LYS A 124 -5.02 -22.33 2.61
C LYS A 124 -3.78 -21.49 2.93
N PRO A 125 -2.88 -21.95 3.82
CA PRO A 125 -1.70 -21.18 4.25
C PRO A 125 -0.79 -20.72 3.10
N GLU A 126 -0.72 -21.47 1.99
CA GLU A 126 0.07 -21.13 0.81
C GLU A 126 -0.40 -19.84 0.11
N PHE A 127 -1.63 -19.41 0.37
CA PHE A 127 -2.16 -18.13 -0.11
C PHE A 127 -1.96 -16.99 0.90
N ASP A 128 -1.37 -17.23 2.03
CA ASP A 128 -0.93 -16.11 2.88
C ASP A 128 0.24 -15.40 2.21
N LYS A 129 0.34 -14.09 2.46
CA LYS A 129 1.57 -13.40 2.07
C LYS A 129 2.71 -14.11 2.79
N PRO A 130 3.80 -14.48 2.08
CA PRO A 130 4.99 -14.89 2.78
C PRO A 130 5.26 -13.78 3.80
N VAL A 131 5.26 -14.18 5.06
CA VAL A 131 5.61 -13.28 6.15
C VAL A 131 7.05 -12.87 5.84
N ASN A 132 7.23 -11.67 5.30
CA ASN A 132 8.57 -11.12 5.20
C ASN A 132 9.04 -11.02 6.66
N PRO A 133 10.07 -11.76 7.08
CA PRO A 133 10.53 -11.74 8.47
C PRO A 133 10.88 -10.32 8.94
N HIS A 134 11.15 -9.40 8.01
CA HIS A 134 11.30 -7.97 8.25
C HIS A 134 9.95 -7.23 8.41
N TYR A 135 8.80 -7.84 8.06
CA TYR A 135 7.47 -7.21 8.12
C TYR A 135 6.67 -7.57 9.38
N GLN A 136 7.19 -8.46 10.24
CA GLN A 136 6.52 -8.89 11.48
C GLN A 136 6.62 -7.87 12.63
N ARG A 137 7.31 -6.75 12.42
CA ARG A 137 7.24 -5.67 13.41
C ARG A 137 5.90 -4.96 13.24
N SER A 138 4.87 -5.43 13.99
CA SER A 138 3.65 -4.64 14.21
C SER A 138 4.07 -3.30 14.82
N TYR A 139 3.56 -2.18 14.26
CA TYR A 139 3.75 -0.89 14.89
C TYR A 139 3.15 -0.92 16.29
N THR A 140 3.97 -0.88 17.30
CA THR A 140 3.61 -0.66 18.70
C THR A 140 3.88 0.82 18.99
N PRO A 141 2.82 1.66 19.17
CA PRO A 141 3.03 3.02 19.63
C PRO A 141 3.84 2.97 20.94
N ASN A 142 4.94 3.70 21.03
CA ASN A 142 5.87 3.82 22.17
C ASN A 142 7.03 2.80 22.24
N GLU A 143 7.16 1.84 21.36
CA GLU A 143 8.39 1.05 21.25
C GLU A 143 9.33 1.67 20.21
N LYS A 144 10.49 2.17 20.64
CA LYS A 144 11.53 2.57 19.69
C LYS A 144 12.08 1.33 18.98
N PRO A 145 12.13 1.34 17.66
CA PRO A 145 12.70 0.20 16.93
C PRO A 145 14.20 0.12 17.21
N GLU A 146 14.67 -1.07 17.58
CA GLU A 146 16.09 -1.31 17.84
C GLU A 146 16.76 -1.94 16.62
N LEU A 147 17.97 -1.50 16.33
CA LEU A 147 18.86 -2.09 15.36
C LEU A 147 19.47 -3.38 15.90
N THR A 148 19.54 -4.41 15.10
CA THR A 148 20.37 -5.59 15.43
C THR A 148 21.87 -5.20 15.43
N PRO A 149 22.73 -5.99 16.09
CA PRO A 149 24.18 -5.72 16.07
C PRO A 149 24.79 -5.62 14.67
N ALA A 150 24.30 -6.41 13.72
CA ALA A 150 24.74 -6.37 12.33
C ALA A 150 24.31 -5.06 11.63
N GLU A 151 23.06 -4.63 11.83
CA GLU A 151 22.54 -3.37 11.29
C GLU A 151 23.26 -2.17 11.90
N MET A 152 23.55 -2.20 13.22
CA MET A 152 24.37 -1.17 13.89
C MET A 152 25.77 -1.06 13.28
N PHE A 153 26.42 -2.19 13.04
CA PHE A 153 27.75 -2.23 12.41
C PHE A 153 27.73 -1.62 11.01
N ILE A 154 26.75 -1.99 10.18
CA ILE A 154 26.57 -1.45 8.82
C ILE A 154 26.31 0.08 8.90
N ALA A 155 25.44 0.51 9.78
CA ALA A 155 25.13 1.93 9.97
C ALA A 155 26.37 2.73 10.38
N GLN A 156 27.16 2.21 11.33
CA GLN A 156 28.41 2.83 11.79
C GLN A 156 29.41 2.96 10.65
N MET A 157 29.62 1.89 9.88
CA MET A 157 30.52 1.88 8.72
C MET A 157 30.09 2.89 7.67
N ASN A 158 28.80 2.97 7.36
CA ASN A 158 28.29 3.92 6.38
C ASN A 158 28.38 5.37 6.87
N LYS A 159 28.14 5.64 8.16
CA LYS A 159 28.34 6.97 8.77
C LYS A 159 29.82 7.39 8.70
N GLN A 160 30.75 6.50 9.01
CA GLN A 160 32.21 6.78 8.92
C GLN A 160 32.68 7.04 7.49
N ARG A 161 32.15 6.32 6.50
CA ARG A 161 32.53 6.47 5.08
C ARG A 161 31.86 7.66 4.42
N SER A 162 30.76 8.16 4.97
CA SER A 162 30.04 9.29 4.38
C SER A 162 30.83 10.60 4.57
N PRO A 163 31.05 11.37 3.50
CA PRO A 163 31.67 12.68 3.61
C PRO A 163 30.73 13.76 4.16
N LEU A 164 29.43 13.40 4.41
CA LEU A 164 28.40 14.34 4.79
C LEU A 164 27.92 14.09 6.22
N THR A 165 27.69 15.19 6.95
CA THR A 165 27.02 15.19 8.24
C THR A 165 25.51 14.98 8.09
N ASP A 166 24.82 14.66 9.18
CA ASP A 166 23.37 14.49 9.20
C ASP A 166 22.66 15.77 8.73
N ASP A 167 23.08 16.95 9.21
CA ASP A 167 22.53 18.24 8.80
C ASP A 167 22.69 18.52 7.31
N GLN A 168 23.84 18.14 6.75
CA GLN A 168 24.09 18.31 5.32
C GLN A 168 23.17 17.40 4.49
N ILE A 169 22.91 16.18 4.94
CA ILE A 169 22.00 15.27 4.27
C ILE A 169 20.56 15.78 4.37
N ILE A 170 20.12 16.22 5.56
CA ILE A 170 18.79 16.83 5.76
C ILE A 170 18.63 18.03 4.82
N LYS A 171 19.63 18.90 4.72
CA LYS A 171 19.60 20.06 3.82
C LYS A 171 19.47 19.67 2.33
N ILE A 172 20.16 18.60 1.90
CA ILE A 172 20.04 18.08 0.53
C ILE A 172 18.60 17.56 0.29
N LEU A 173 18.05 16.82 1.23
CA LEU A 173 16.68 16.31 1.14
C LEU A 173 15.66 17.45 1.15
N ASP A 174 15.87 18.47 1.99
CA ASP A 174 15.01 19.65 2.05
C ASP A 174 14.94 20.40 0.70
N ILE A 175 16.07 20.62 0.07
CA ILE A 175 16.12 21.25 -1.27
C ILE A 175 15.38 20.42 -2.31
N ARG A 176 15.45 19.09 -2.23
CA ARG A 176 14.72 18.20 -3.15
C ARG A 176 13.22 18.28 -2.91
N TRP A 177 12.80 18.24 -1.65
CA TRP A 177 11.37 18.20 -1.30
C TRP A 177 10.68 19.56 -1.42
N SER A 178 11.41 20.67 -1.22
CA SER A 178 10.86 22.03 -1.39
C SER A 178 10.35 22.32 -2.80
N LYS A 179 10.77 21.53 -3.80
CA LYS A 179 10.27 21.63 -5.17
C LYS A 179 8.83 21.08 -5.34
N PHE A 180 8.34 20.30 -4.37
CA PHE A 180 7.04 19.62 -4.43
C PHE A 180 6.07 20.24 -3.41
N GLN A 181 5.51 21.40 -3.72
CA GLN A 181 4.60 22.13 -2.84
C GLN A 181 3.34 21.32 -2.46
N ASP A 182 2.91 20.38 -3.32
CA ASP A 182 1.76 19.52 -3.06
C ASP A 182 1.96 18.56 -1.87
N ASN A 183 3.20 18.31 -1.47
CA ASN A 183 3.53 17.51 -0.30
C ASN A 183 2.96 18.09 1.01
N TYR A 184 2.74 19.41 1.04
CA TYR A 184 2.32 20.15 2.25
C TYR A 184 0.83 20.50 2.25
N LYS A 185 0.08 20.13 1.20
CA LYS A 185 -1.37 20.36 1.08
C LYS A 185 -2.18 19.32 1.85
N ASP A 186 -3.40 19.70 2.22
CA ASP A 186 -4.37 18.76 2.79
C ASP A 186 -4.61 17.57 1.87
N GLY A 187 -4.75 16.39 2.50
CA GLY A 187 -4.87 15.11 1.79
C GLY A 187 -3.52 14.43 1.49
N ASN A 188 -2.43 15.19 1.29
CA ASN A 188 -1.12 14.63 0.97
C ASN A 188 -0.16 14.55 2.16
N ARG A 189 -0.37 15.37 3.20
CA ARG A 189 0.58 15.54 4.32
C ARG A 189 0.96 14.24 5.01
N THR A 190 0.00 13.40 5.36
CA THR A 190 0.26 12.11 6.04
C THR A 190 1.17 11.21 5.21
N HIS A 191 0.87 11.05 3.92
CA HIS A 191 1.69 10.26 3.02
C HIS A 191 3.09 10.87 2.86
N SER A 192 3.18 12.18 2.70
CA SER A 192 4.44 12.90 2.53
C SER A 192 5.34 12.79 3.75
N ILE A 193 4.79 12.90 4.97
CA ILE A 193 5.53 12.70 6.22
C ILE A 193 6.10 11.28 6.27
N PHE A 194 5.29 10.27 5.98
CA PHE A 194 5.75 8.88 5.97
C PHE A 194 6.89 8.64 4.97
N VAL A 195 6.77 9.15 3.75
CA VAL A 195 7.79 8.99 2.70
C VAL A 195 9.08 9.72 3.07
N GLN A 196 8.98 10.96 3.57
CA GLN A 196 10.15 11.75 3.97
C GLN A 196 10.84 11.12 5.18
N ALA A 197 10.11 10.67 6.19
CA ALA A 197 10.65 9.96 7.34
C ALA A 197 11.34 8.65 6.95
N SER A 198 10.74 7.89 6.01
CA SER A 198 11.38 6.69 5.46
C SER A 198 12.74 7.01 4.82
N LYS A 199 12.82 8.07 4.03
CA LYS A 199 14.08 8.48 3.40
C LYS A 199 15.13 8.98 4.40
N LEU A 200 14.71 9.66 5.46
CA LEU A 200 15.59 10.05 6.56
C LEU A 200 16.15 8.81 7.29
N CYS A 201 15.32 7.83 7.57
CA CYS A 201 15.73 6.55 8.15
C CYS A 201 16.77 5.84 7.27
N LEU A 202 16.53 5.70 5.96
CA LEU A 202 17.47 5.08 5.03
C LEU A 202 18.79 5.87 4.90
N ALA A 203 18.75 7.18 5.11
CA ALA A 203 19.93 8.03 5.16
C ALA A 203 20.70 7.96 6.49
N GLY A 204 20.17 7.26 7.50
CA GLY A 204 20.80 7.11 8.81
C GLY A 204 20.63 8.32 9.72
N ILE A 205 19.59 9.11 9.51
CA ILE A 205 19.20 10.19 10.41
C ILE A 205 18.42 9.57 11.58
N ASP A 206 18.71 10.00 12.80
CA ASP A 206 17.99 9.55 13.99
C ASP A 206 16.53 9.98 13.96
N GLU A 207 15.64 9.16 14.56
CA GLU A 207 14.20 9.41 14.57
C GLU A 207 13.85 10.77 15.20
N ASP A 208 14.49 11.14 16.31
CA ASP A 208 14.24 12.40 16.98
C ASP A 208 14.64 13.60 16.09
N MET A 209 15.78 13.54 15.40
CA MET A 209 16.18 14.54 14.39
C MET A 209 15.21 14.62 13.22
N ALA A 210 14.71 13.49 12.76
CA ALA A 210 13.71 13.44 11.70
C ALA A 210 12.38 14.06 12.14
N VAL A 211 11.95 13.79 13.36
CA VAL A 211 10.77 14.43 13.98
C VAL A 211 10.93 15.94 14.01
N ASP A 212 12.03 16.44 14.53
CA ASP A 212 12.27 17.89 14.67
C ASP A 212 12.33 18.60 13.31
N TYR A 213 12.99 17.99 12.33
CA TYR A 213 13.02 18.51 10.98
C TYR A 213 11.60 18.56 10.37
N LEU A 214 10.85 17.46 10.43
CA LEU A 214 9.51 17.39 9.82
C LEU A 214 8.50 18.28 10.55
N LYS A 215 8.63 18.47 11.87
CA LYS A 215 7.85 19.47 12.61
C LYS A 215 8.01 20.86 12.03
N SER A 216 9.23 21.29 11.73
CA SER A 216 9.49 22.62 11.16
C SER A 216 8.76 22.84 9.83
N LYS A 217 8.42 21.76 9.09
CA LYS A 217 7.77 21.82 7.78
C LYS A 217 6.26 21.68 7.83
N PHE A 218 5.76 20.77 8.66
CA PHE A 218 4.35 20.37 8.62
C PHE A 218 3.48 21.04 9.69
N ILE A 219 4.04 21.37 10.87
CA ILE A 219 3.26 22.05 11.91
C ILE A 219 2.76 23.44 11.45
N PRO A 220 3.57 24.27 10.76
CA PRO A 220 3.08 25.56 10.24
C PRO A 220 1.93 25.43 9.23
N THR A 221 1.70 24.23 8.64
CA THR A 221 0.57 23.95 7.74
C THR A 221 -0.70 23.53 8.49
N GLY A 222 -0.69 23.56 9.83
CA GLY A 222 -1.81 23.12 10.67
C GLY A 222 -1.89 21.60 10.88
N PHE A 223 -0.80 20.86 10.63
CA PHE A 223 -0.78 19.41 10.91
C PHE A 223 -0.52 19.16 12.39
N GLU A 224 -1.22 18.20 12.99
CA GLU A 224 -1.13 17.91 14.42
C GLU A 224 0.16 17.18 14.78
N GLU A 225 0.88 17.66 15.80
CA GLU A 225 2.18 17.11 16.20
C GLU A 225 2.13 15.62 16.55
N TRP A 226 1.10 15.16 17.26
CA TRP A 226 0.98 13.76 17.63
C TRP A 226 0.81 12.83 16.41
N LYS A 227 0.08 13.30 15.39
CA LYS A 227 -0.06 12.57 14.11
C LYS A 227 1.28 12.51 13.38
N LEU A 228 2.04 13.61 13.40
CA LEU A 228 3.36 13.64 12.78
C LEU A 228 4.30 12.63 13.45
N ARG A 229 4.38 12.65 14.78
CA ARG A 229 5.20 11.69 15.54
C ARG A 229 4.78 10.24 15.25
N HIS A 230 3.49 9.98 15.17
CA HIS A 230 2.95 8.67 14.83
C HIS A 230 3.42 8.22 13.45
N GLU A 231 3.33 9.06 12.42
CA GLU A 231 3.75 8.72 11.06
C GLU A 231 5.26 8.53 10.93
N VAL A 232 6.05 9.33 11.62
CA VAL A 232 7.51 9.19 11.67
C VAL A 232 7.87 7.85 12.33
N GLY A 233 7.34 7.57 13.53
CA GLY A 233 7.58 6.31 14.23
C GLY A 233 7.20 5.09 13.39
N ARG A 234 6.05 5.15 12.71
CA ARG A 234 5.61 4.11 11.78
C ARG A 234 6.57 3.90 10.61
N ALA A 235 7.12 5.00 10.06
CA ALA A 235 8.09 4.94 8.97
C ALA A 235 9.42 4.31 9.43
N TYR A 236 9.90 4.70 10.62
CA TYR A 236 11.11 4.14 11.20
C TYR A 236 10.97 2.67 11.54
N GLN A 237 9.91 2.27 12.24
CA GLN A 237 9.66 0.86 12.53
C GLN A 237 9.62 -0.02 11.27
N LYS A 238 8.99 0.50 10.20
CA LYS A 238 8.93 -0.23 8.94
C LYS A 238 10.28 -0.39 8.27
N ASN A 239 11.15 0.61 8.37
CA ASN A 239 12.39 0.70 7.58
C ASN A 239 13.67 0.54 8.42
N ILE A 240 13.57 0.25 9.72
CA ILE A 240 14.74 0.22 10.61
C ILE A 240 15.82 -0.76 10.16
N HIS A 241 15.41 -1.89 9.57
CA HIS A 241 16.33 -2.89 9.00
C HIS A 241 17.15 -2.36 7.80
N LEU A 242 16.74 -1.22 7.23
CA LEU A 242 17.43 -0.51 6.16
C LEU A 242 18.09 0.79 6.65
N PHE A 243 18.18 0.98 7.97
CA PHE A 243 18.75 2.21 8.53
C PHE A 243 20.16 2.47 8.01
N CYS A 244 20.39 3.68 7.52
CA CYS A 244 21.69 4.13 7.00
C CYS A 244 22.20 3.41 5.73
N THR A 245 21.38 2.62 5.04
CA THR A 245 21.82 1.88 3.83
C THR A 245 21.98 2.79 2.60
N GLU A 246 21.22 3.88 2.52
CA GLU A 246 21.30 4.83 1.40
C GLU A 246 22.24 6.02 1.66
N ARG A 247 22.89 6.09 2.83
CA ARG A 247 23.71 7.25 3.23
C ARG A 247 24.81 7.60 2.22
N LEU A 248 25.46 6.61 1.68
CA LEU A 248 26.56 6.80 0.72
C LEU A 248 26.11 7.28 -0.66
N ASN A 249 24.80 7.27 -0.93
CA ASN A 249 24.23 7.78 -2.18
C ASN A 249 24.13 9.32 -2.19
N TYR A 250 24.29 9.96 -1.03
CA TYR A 250 24.26 11.42 -0.93
C TYR A 250 25.66 11.99 -1.21
N LYS A 251 25.73 12.99 -2.10
CA LYS A 251 26.96 13.68 -2.49
C LYS A 251 26.89 15.16 -2.06
N PRO A 252 28.03 15.83 -1.81
CA PRO A 252 28.07 17.27 -1.56
C PRO A 252 27.36 18.06 -2.66
N TYR A 253 26.63 19.12 -2.27
CA TYR A 253 25.83 19.92 -3.21
C TYR A 253 26.63 20.48 -4.39
N SER A 254 27.91 20.77 -4.20
CA SER A 254 28.84 21.21 -5.24
C SER A 254 29.01 20.22 -6.40
N GLN A 255 28.76 18.93 -6.16
CA GLN A 255 28.82 17.89 -7.18
C GLN A 255 27.54 17.80 -8.01
N TYR A 256 26.37 18.16 -7.44
CA TYR A 256 25.11 18.18 -8.19
C TYR A 256 25.01 19.32 -9.22
N LYS A 257 25.78 20.42 -9.05
CA LYS A 257 25.82 21.54 -10.02
C LYS A 257 26.63 21.25 -11.28
N ARG A 258 27.39 20.16 -11.34
CA ARG A 258 28.25 19.83 -12.48
C ARG A 258 27.59 18.83 -13.45
N GLU A 259 26.50 18.22 -13.07
CA GLU A 259 25.81 17.15 -13.84
C GLU A 259 24.52 17.63 -14.52
N HIS A 260 24.19 18.94 -14.41
CA HIS A 260 23.04 19.62 -15.04
C HIS A 260 23.47 21.04 -15.46
#